data_b304af0bcb493d4ad2b02129fb0950ef
#
_entry.id   b304af0bcb493d4ad2b02129fb0950ef
#
_cell.length_a   1.000
_cell.length_b   1.000
_cell.length_c   1.000
_cell.angle_alpha   90.00
_cell.angle_beta   90.00
_cell.angle_gamma   90.00
#
_symmetry.space_group_name_H-M   'P 1'
#
loop_
_entity.id
_entity.type
_entity.pdbx_description
1 polymer ?
#
loop_
_entity_poly.entity_id
_entity_poly.type
_entity_poly.pdbx_seq_one_letter_code
_entity_poly.pdbx_strand_id
1 'polypeptide(L)'
;MTLGDIKKKTLALIEEIDDKEPSLTKDPDIAVKLNYVINQIQNELARVKKIPDYVELEVNEGDLIRFEDISPDYQIYQLDIARGINYEFKAQGTIIKCLEEGTLEVEYFRYPEEINSLTKDNFELELSNDVLEVMPYGVAADLLKSDVSNAYGNVYAQRYEQMKGELDIRYNTGSIEFWGDM
;
A
#
# COMPACT_ATOMS: atom_id res chain seq x y z
N MET A 1 8.01 -11.18 2.98
CA MET A 1 7.06 -11.74 4.00
C MET A 1 5.78 -12.10 3.29
N THR A 2 5.22 -13.27 3.60
CA THR A 2 4.01 -13.77 2.92
C THR A 2 2.72 -13.32 3.61
N LEU A 3 1.60 -13.45 2.89
CA LEU A 3 0.26 -13.24 3.45
C LEU A 3 0.00 -14.13 4.67
N GLY A 4 0.42 -15.41 4.61
CA GLY A 4 0.29 -16.35 5.72
C GLY A 4 1.10 -15.92 6.95
N ASP A 5 2.28 -15.29 6.77
CA ASP A 5 3.05 -14.75 7.88
C ASP A 5 2.33 -13.60 8.59
N ILE A 6 1.69 -12.70 7.82
CA ILE A 6 0.91 -11.59 8.38
C ILE A 6 -0.31 -12.11 9.13
N LYS A 7 -1.07 -13.04 8.52
CA LYS A 7 -2.22 -13.67 9.17
C LYS A 7 -1.82 -14.31 10.49
N LYS A 8 -0.78 -15.15 10.48
CA LYS A 8 -0.25 -15.83 11.66
C LYS A 8 0.14 -14.87 12.77
N LYS A 9 0.91 -13.82 12.44
CA LYS A 9 1.32 -12.81 13.41
C LYS A 9 0.12 -12.06 14.00
N THR A 10 -0.84 -11.68 13.14
CA THR A 10 -2.06 -10.99 13.57
C THR A 10 -2.92 -11.85 14.50
N LEU A 11 -3.20 -13.09 14.09
CA LEU A 11 -4.03 -14.01 14.88
C LEU A 11 -3.38 -14.37 16.22
N ALA A 12 -2.04 -14.43 16.28
CA ALA A 12 -1.32 -14.61 17.54
C ALA A 12 -1.48 -13.41 18.48
N LEU A 13 -1.50 -12.17 17.95
CA LEU A 13 -1.72 -10.95 18.76
C LEU A 13 -3.11 -10.91 19.40
N ILE A 14 -4.14 -11.39 18.68
CA ILE A 14 -5.53 -11.39 19.17
C ILE A 14 -5.96 -12.70 19.84
N GLU A 15 -5.01 -13.62 20.06
CA GLU A 15 -5.22 -14.93 20.70
C GLU A 15 -6.20 -15.87 19.94
N GLU A 16 -6.35 -15.67 18.62
CA GLU A 16 -7.23 -16.45 17.74
C GLU A 16 -6.47 -17.44 16.84
N ILE A 17 -5.23 -17.77 17.19
CA ILE A 17 -4.40 -18.69 16.41
C ILE A 17 -4.91 -20.14 16.53
N ASP A 18 -5.02 -20.85 15.41
CA ASP A 18 -5.28 -22.28 15.42
C ASP A 18 -3.94 -23.05 15.50
N ASP A 19 -3.84 -24.00 16.42
CA ASP A 19 -2.61 -24.78 16.65
C ASP A 19 -2.20 -25.65 15.44
N LYS A 20 -3.15 -26.02 14.59
CA LYS A 20 -2.91 -26.88 13.42
C LYS A 20 -2.63 -26.07 12.16
N GLU A 21 -3.36 -24.98 11.99
CA GLU A 21 -3.27 -24.11 10.82
C GLU A 21 -3.15 -22.64 11.28
N PRO A 22 -1.94 -22.18 11.66
CA PRO A 22 -1.74 -20.87 12.31
C PRO A 22 -2.13 -19.64 11.50
N SER A 23 -2.38 -19.78 10.20
CA SER A 23 -2.90 -18.70 9.34
C SER A 23 -4.43 -18.65 9.27
N LEU A 24 -5.11 -19.60 9.90
CA LEU A 24 -6.57 -19.67 9.99
C LEU A 24 -7.06 -19.35 11.40
N THR A 25 -8.31 -18.90 11.49
CA THR A 25 -9.03 -18.70 12.74
C THR A 25 -10.32 -19.53 12.74
N LYS A 26 -10.77 -19.90 13.92
CA LYS A 26 -12.08 -20.56 14.11
C LYS A 26 -13.23 -19.57 14.20
N ASP A 27 -12.94 -18.29 14.41
CA ASP A 27 -13.94 -17.24 14.42
C ASP A 27 -14.34 -16.87 12.99
N PRO A 28 -15.59 -17.15 12.56
CA PRO A 28 -16.04 -16.87 11.21
C PRO A 28 -16.10 -15.37 10.88
N ASP A 29 -16.33 -14.50 11.87
CA ASP A 29 -16.39 -13.06 11.67
C ASP A 29 -15.00 -12.49 11.41
N ILE A 30 -14.00 -13.00 12.11
CA ILE A 30 -12.59 -12.65 11.88
C ILE A 30 -12.13 -13.19 10.51
N ALA A 31 -12.46 -14.44 10.19
CA ALA A 31 -12.08 -15.06 8.92
C ALA A 31 -12.56 -14.26 7.71
N VAL A 32 -13.80 -13.74 7.75
CA VAL A 32 -14.37 -12.91 6.67
C VAL A 32 -13.69 -11.55 6.56
N LYS A 33 -13.34 -10.94 7.69
CA LYS A 33 -12.80 -9.57 7.73
C LYS A 33 -11.29 -9.52 7.47
N LEU A 34 -10.55 -10.59 7.77
CA LEU A 34 -9.10 -10.58 7.86
C LEU A 34 -8.41 -10.08 6.58
N ASN A 35 -8.75 -10.62 5.41
CA ASN A 35 -8.16 -10.19 4.14
C ASN A 35 -8.54 -8.74 3.80
N TYR A 36 -9.78 -8.33 4.09
CA TYR A 36 -10.23 -6.96 3.87
C TYR A 36 -9.43 -5.95 4.71
N VAL A 37 -9.25 -6.26 6.01
CA VAL A 37 -8.48 -5.40 6.91
C VAL A 37 -7.00 -5.39 6.51
N ILE A 38 -6.43 -6.52 6.07
CA ILE A 38 -5.05 -6.56 5.55
C ILE A 38 -4.93 -5.62 4.33
N ASN A 39 -5.86 -5.66 3.38
CA ASN A 39 -5.86 -4.73 2.23
C ASN A 39 -5.94 -3.27 2.66
N GLN A 40 -6.79 -2.94 3.62
CA GLN A 40 -6.90 -1.58 4.13
C GLN A 40 -5.59 -1.09 4.75
N ILE A 41 -4.96 -1.91 5.59
CA ILE A 41 -3.70 -1.56 6.25
C ILE A 41 -2.53 -1.50 5.25
N GLN A 42 -2.44 -2.43 4.29
CA GLN A 42 -1.37 -2.36 3.28
C GLN A 42 -1.49 -1.11 2.39
N ASN A 43 -2.71 -0.69 2.05
CA ASN A 43 -2.96 0.53 1.29
C ASN A 43 -2.58 1.79 2.09
N GLU A 44 -2.85 1.80 3.40
CA GLU A 44 -2.42 2.86 4.30
C GLU A 44 -0.89 2.94 4.38
N LEU A 45 -0.22 1.81 4.59
CA LEU A 45 1.24 1.73 4.68
C LEU A 45 1.93 2.05 3.34
N ALA A 46 1.32 1.72 2.20
CA ALA A 46 1.81 2.09 0.88
C ALA A 46 1.83 3.61 0.65
N ARG A 47 1.03 4.38 1.38
CA ARG A 47 1.09 5.86 1.34
C ARG A 47 2.25 6.42 2.18
N VAL A 48 2.68 5.69 3.21
CA VAL A 48 3.86 6.03 4.02
C VAL A 48 5.12 5.64 3.26
N LYS A 49 5.20 4.40 2.81
CA LYS A 49 6.27 3.91 1.93
C LYS A 49 5.71 3.62 0.55
N LYS A 50 5.88 4.60 -0.32
CA LYS A 50 5.36 4.60 -1.68
C LYS A 50 5.93 3.43 -2.50
N ILE A 51 5.06 2.80 -3.30
CA ILE A 51 5.45 1.82 -4.32
C ILE A 51 5.55 2.58 -5.64
N PRO A 52 6.77 2.89 -6.12
CA PRO A 52 6.94 3.57 -7.41
C PRO A 52 6.74 2.58 -8.55
N ASP A 53 6.18 3.10 -9.63
CA ASP A 53 6.06 2.37 -10.89
C ASP A 53 6.18 3.34 -12.07
N TYR A 54 6.33 2.81 -13.28
CA TYR A 54 6.66 3.59 -14.45
C TYR A 54 6.02 3.01 -15.71
N VAL A 55 5.61 3.90 -16.64
CA VAL A 55 5.09 3.51 -17.95
C VAL A 55 5.49 4.51 -19.02
N GLU A 56 5.69 4.03 -20.23
CA GLU A 56 5.80 4.80 -21.46
C GLU A 56 4.55 4.61 -22.32
N LEU A 57 3.95 5.72 -22.74
CA LEU A 57 2.73 5.74 -23.54
C LEU A 57 2.97 6.51 -24.83
N GLU A 58 2.67 5.89 -25.97
CA GLU A 58 2.60 6.62 -27.24
C GLU A 58 1.27 7.37 -27.29
N VAL A 59 1.34 8.68 -27.46
CA VAL A 59 0.18 9.57 -27.39
C VAL A 59 0.12 10.51 -28.58
N ASN A 60 -1.08 11.00 -28.87
CA ASN A 60 -1.32 12.03 -29.89
C ASN A 60 -1.66 13.38 -29.24
N GLU A 61 -1.51 14.47 -30.00
CA GLU A 61 -1.99 15.76 -29.57
C GLU A 61 -3.49 15.74 -29.27
N GLY A 62 -3.85 16.22 -28.09
CA GLY A 62 -5.22 16.28 -27.59
C GLY A 62 -5.67 15.07 -26.78
N ASP A 63 -4.88 14.01 -26.70
CA ASP A 63 -5.20 12.84 -25.87
C ASP A 63 -5.37 13.22 -24.39
N LEU A 64 -6.31 12.54 -23.73
CA LEU A 64 -6.61 12.70 -22.32
C LEU A 64 -6.28 11.38 -21.61
N ILE A 65 -5.14 11.33 -20.94
CA ILE A 65 -4.64 10.15 -20.23
C ILE A 65 -5.13 10.18 -18.79
N ARG A 66 -5.87 9.16 -18.37
CA ARG A 66 -6.37 8.97 -17.01
C ARG A 66 -5.53 7.92 -16.27
N PHE A 67 -5.73 7.80 -14.98
CA PHE A 67 -5.01 6.80 -14.16
C PHE A 67 -5.25 5.36 -14.65
N GLU A 68 -6.47 5.05 -15.11
CA GLU A 68 -6.82 3.74 -15.65
C GLU A 68 -6.09 3.43 -16.97
N ASP A 69 -5.74 4.47 -17.74
CA ASP A 69 -4.98 4.32 -18.99
C ASP A 69 -3.49 4.09 -18.72
N ILE A 70 -2.99 4.63 -17.58
CA ILE A 70 -1.60 4.50 -17.14
C ILE A 70 -1.33 3.10 -16.58
N SER A 71 -2.21 2.61 -15.71
CA SER A 71 -2.07 1.29 -15.09
C SER A 71 -3.43 0.59 -15.00
N PRO A 72 -3.73 -0.33 -15.95
CA PRO A 72 -4.98 -1.08 -15.92
C PRO A 72 -5.03 -2.14 -14.80
N ASP A 73 -3.86 -2.60 -14.34
CA ASP A 73 -3.75 -3.70 -13.38
C ASP A 73 -3.69 -3.23 -11.91
N TYR A 74 -3.27 -1.97 -11.69
CA TYR A 74 -3.08 -1.44 -10.34
C TYR A 74 -3.79 -0.10 -10.15
N GLN A 75 -4.32 0.11 -8.96
CA GLN A 75 -4.89 1.39 -8.59
C GLN A 75 -3.79 2.41 -8.26
N ILE A 76 -3.69 3.46 -9.09
CA ILE A 76 -2.80 4.60 -8.84
C ILE A 76 -3.46 5.54 -7.84
N TYR A 77 -2.67 6.08 -6.90
CA TYR A 77 -3.17 7.11 -5.99
C TYR A 77 -2.45 8.45 -6.15
N GLN A 78 -1.29 8.49 -6.81
CA GLN A 78 -0.56 9.73 -7.04
C GLN A 78 0.32 9.62 -8.28
N LEU A 79 0.29 10.64 -9.16
CA LEU A 79 1.33 10.85 -10.16
C LEU A 79 2.54 11.52 -9.50
N ASP A 80 3.74 11.13 -9.91
CA ASP A 80 4.99 11.74 -9.44
C ASP A 80 5.56 12.67 -10.50
N ILE A 81 5.97 12.14 -11.64
CA ILE A 81 6.56 12.88 -12.74
C ILE A 81 5.89 12.46 -14.06
N ALA A 82 5.68 13.43 -14.94
CA ALA A 82 5.37 13.18 -16.34
C ALA A 82 6.36 14.00 -17.20
N ARG A 83 6.88 13.39 -18.28
CA ARG A 83 7.88 14.01 -19.16
C ARG A 83 7.83 13.43 -20.58
N GLY A 84 8.67 13.94 -21.47
CA GLY A 84 8.82 13.45 -22.84
C GLY A 84 8.09 14.30 -23.87
N ILE A 85 6.92 14.87 -23.54
CA ILE A 85 6.11 15.74 -24.37
C ILE A 85 5.64 16.97 -23.59
N ASN A 86 5.08 17.97 -24.29
CA ASN A 86 4.34 19.06 -23.67
C ASN A 86 2.96 18.58 -23.25
N TYR A 87 2.56 18.86 -21.99
CA TYR A 87 1.28 18.46 -21.44
C TYR A 87 0.72 19.48 -20.45
N GLU A 88 -0.55 19.35 -20.07
CA GLU A 88 -1.17 20.08 -18.99
C GLU A 88 -1.99 19.14 -18.09
N PHE A 89 -1.98 19.40 -16.78
CA PHE A 89 -2.87 18.68 -15.86
C PHE A 89 -4.28 19.25 -15.88
N LYS A 90 -5.26 18.37 -15.92
CA LYS A 90 -6.68 18.66 -15.78
C LYS A 90 -7.25 17.95 -14.53
N ALA A 91 -8.48 18.38 -14.13
CA ALA A 91 -9.21 17.74 -13.04
C ALA A 91 -8.37 17.51 -11.77
N GLN A 92 -7.70 18.57 -11.29
CA GLN A 92 -6.86 18.54 -10.08
C GLN A 92 -5.69 17.53 -10.14
N GLY A 93 -5.14 17.31 -11.33
CA GLY A 93 -3.98 16.44 -11.51
C GLY A 93 -4.31 14.98 -11.77
N THR A 94 -5.58 14.63 -12.00
CA THR A 94 -6.00 13.24 -12.27
C THR A 94 -6.06 12.89 -13.76
N ILE A 95 -5.88 13.88 -14.64
CA ILE A 95 -5.88 13.71 -16.09
C ILE A 95 -4.69 14.48 -16.67
N ILE A 96 -3.93 13.85 -17.55
CA ILE A 96 -2.89 14.48 -18.35
C ILE A 96 -3.51 14.73 -19.74
N LYS A 97 -3.51 16.00 -20.18
CA LYS A 97 -3.83 16.36 -21.57
C LYS A 97 -2.55 16.57 -22.35
N CYS A 98 -2.35 15.76 -23.38
CA CYS A 98 -1.20 15.88 -24.29
C CYS A 98 -1.37 17.07 -25.23
N LEU A 99 -0.35 17.92 -25.34
CA LEU A 99 -0.34 19.12 -26.20
C LEU A 99 0.42 18.89 -27.50
N GLU A 100 1.11 17.75 -27.64
CA GLU A 100 1.81 17.31 -28.82
C GLU A 100 1.82 15.77 -28.89
N GLU A 101 2.10 15.21 -30.06
CA GLU A 101 2.32 13.78 -30.27
C GLU A 101 3.72 13.35 -29.79
N GLY A 102 3.86 12.11 -29.31
CA GLY A 102 5.15 11.54 -28.91
C GLY A 102 5.01 10.51 -27.81
N THR A 103 6.14 10.22 -27.17
CA THR A 103 6.19 9.30 -26.03
C THR A 103 6.06 10.07 -24.73
N LEU A 104 5.00 9.80 -23.98
CA LEU A 104 4.77 10.31 -22.62
C LEU A 104 5.32 9.30 -21.61
N GLU A 105 6.33 9.70 -20.84
CA GLU A 105 6.88 8.94 -19.73
C GLU A 105 6.18 9.36 -18.44
N VAL A 106 5.62 8.41 -17.68
CA VAL A 106 4.89 8.68 -16.44
C VAL A 106 5.47 7.84 -15.32
N GLU A 107 5.95 8.50 -14.27
CA GLU A 107 6.28 7.89 -12.98
C GLU A 107 5.12 8.14 -12.01
N TYR A 108 4.70 7.11 -11.29
CA TYR A 108 3.55 7.17 -10.41
C TYR A 108 3.71 6.29 -9.19
N PHE A 109 2.83 6.50 -8.19
CA PHE A 109 2.75 5.66 -7.01
C PHE A 109 1.41 4.92 -7.01
N ARG A 110 1.50 3.61 -6.78
CA ARG A 110 0.35 2.71 -6.79
C ARG A 110 0.12 2.02 -5.46
N TYR A 111 -1.08 1.49 -5.28
CA TYR A 111 -1.35 0.55 -4.21
C TYR A 111 -0.77 -0.83 -4.55
N PRO A 112 -0.47 -1.65 -3.53
CA PRO A 112 -0.09 -3.04 -3.73
C PRO A 112 -1.24 -3.86 -4.32
N GLU A 113 -0.93 -5.04 -4.85
CA GLU A 113 -1.91 -5.99 -5.36
C GLU A 113 -2.96 -6.33 -4.30
N GLU A 114 -4.24 -6.33 -4.72
CA GLU A 114 -5.36 -6.59 -3.82
C GLU A 114 -5.43 -8.08 -3.45
N ILE A 115 -5.50 -8.34 -2.14
CA ILE A 115 -5.69 -9.67 -1.57
C ILE A 115 -7.18 -10.01 -1.57
N ASN A 116 -7.55 -11.12 -2.16
CA ASN A 116 -8.91 -11.63 -2.18
C ASN A 116 -9.03 -13.02 -1.54
N SER A 117 -10.22 -13.61 -1.58
CA SER A 117 -10.47 -14.94 -0.98
C SER A 117 -9.74 -16.09 -1.69
N LEU A 118 -9.23 -15.89 -2.90
CA LEU A 118 -8.48 -16.88 -3.67
C LEU A 118 -6.96 -16.72 -3.52
N THR A 119 -6.51 -15.60 -2.94
CA THR A 119 -5.08 -15.36 -2.71
C THR A 119 -4.54 -16.34 -1.68
N LYS A 120 -3.52 -17.10 -2.08
CA LYS A 120 -2.92 -18.14 -1.24
C LYS A 120 -2.01 -17.55 -0.17
N ASP A 121 -1.84 -18.25 0.94
CA ASP A 121 -1.00 -17.81 2.05
C ASP A 121 0.50 -17.69 1.73
N ASN A 122 0.97 -18.33 0.64
CA ASN A 122 2.35 -18.15 0.15
C ASN A 122 2.53 -16.94 -0.78
N PHE A 123 1.50 -16.13 -1.00
CA PHE A 123 1.60 -14.87 -1.74
C PHE A 123 2.55 -13.92 -1.03
N GLU A 124 3.55 -13.39 -1.76
CA GLU A 124 4.52 -12.44 -1.23
C GLU A 124 3.98 -11.02 -1.34
N LEU A 125 3.91 -10.31 -0.21
CA LEU A 125 3.45 -8.93 -0.16
C LEU A 125 4.53 -7.98 -0.71
N GLU A 126 4.11 -6.96 -1.46
CA GLU A 126 5.01 -6.07 -2.20
C GLU A 126 5.72 -5.02 -1.33
N LEU A 127 5.17 -4.69 -0.16
CA LEU A 127 5.80 -3.75 0.76
C LEU A 127 7.09 -4.33 1.36
N SER A 128 8.04 -3.47 1.70
CA SER A 128 9.30 -3.90 2.31
C SER A 128 9.10 -4.54 3.69
N ASN A 129 10.03 -5.39 4.09
CA ASN A 129 9.90 -6.18 5.32
C ASN A 129 9.77 -5.31 6.59
N ASP A 130 10.43 -4.16 6.65
CA ASP A 130 10.31 -3.21 7.77
C ASP A 130 8.91 -2.62 7.90
N VAL A 131 8.23 -2.37 6.77
CA VAL A 131 6.82 -1.95 6.73
C VAL A 131 5.89 -3.10 7.08
N LEU A 132 6.15 -4.31 6.55
CA LEU A 132 5.36 -5.50 6.83
C LEU A 132 5.41 -5.96 8.30
N GLU A 133 6.47 -5.61 9.05
CA GLU A 133 6.52 -5.86 10.50
C GLU A 133 5.55 -4.97 11.31
N VAL A 134 5.15 -3.83 10.77
CA VAL A 134 4.17 -2.93 11.38
C VAL A 134 2.74 -3.39 11.16
N MET A 135 2.48 -4.04 10.03
CA MET A 135 1.14 -4.41 9.56
C MET A 135 0.31 -5.24 10.56
N PRO A 136 0.84 -6.29 11.23
CA PRO A 136 0.05 -7.12 12.14
C PRO A 136 -0.60 -6.33 13.28
N TYR A 137 0.05 -5.27 13.77
CA TYR A 137 -0.50 -4.41 14.83
C TYR A 137 -1.68 -3.58 14.34
N GLY A 138 -1.61 -3.03 13.12
CA GLY A 138 -2.72 -2.31 12.50
C GLY A 138 -3.92 -3.21 12.24
N VAL A 139 -3.68 -4.41 11.69
CA VAL A 139 -4.73 -5.40 11.44
C VAL A 139 -5.38 -5.87 12.74
N ALA A 140 -4.59 -6.18 13.77
CA ALA A 140 -5.09 -6.59 15.09
C ALA A 140 -5.95 -5.48 15.73
N ALA A 141 -5.49 -4.24 15.67
CA ALA A 141 -6.22 -3.08 16.19
C ALA A 141 -7.60 -2.92 15.53
N ASP A 142 -7.65 -3.03 14.20
CA ASP A 142 -8.90 -2.86 13.45
C ASP A 142 -9.88 -4.02 13.64
N LEU A 143 -9.38 -5.25 13.72
CA LEU A 143 -10.21 -6.43 14.04
C LEU A 143 -10.86 -6.34 15.43
N LEU A 144 -10.13 -5.82 16.43
CA LEU A 144 -10.61 -5.66 17.80
C LEU A 144 -11.43 -4.38 18.04
N LYS A 145 -11.51 -3.48 17.07
CA LYS A 145 -12.17 -2.17 17.19
C LYS A 145 -13.65 -2.24 17.56
N SER A 146 -14.33 -3.31 17.16
CA SER A 146 -15.74 -3.53 17.49
C SER A 146 -15.98 -4.10 18.90
N ASP A 147 -14.94 -4.63 19.55
CA ASP A 147 -15.00 -5.13 20.92
C ASP A 147 -14.59 -4.03 21.91
N VAL A 148 -15.58 -3.25 22.33
CA VAL A 148 -15.40 -2.12 23.29
C VAL A 148 -14.87 -2.60 24.65
N SER A 149 -15.03 -3.88 24.97
CA SER A 149 -14.53 -4.50 26.22
C SER A 149 -13.05 -4.88 26.15
N ASN A 150 -12.48 -4.95 24.92
CA ASN A 150 -11.11 -5.37 24.69
C ASN A 150 -10.13 -4.20 24.75
N ALA A 151 -9.44 -4.03 25.87
CA ALA A 151 -8.41 -2.99 26.04
C ALA A 151 -7.21 -3.16 25.09
N TYR A 152 -6.95 -4.36 24.57
CA TYR A 152 -5.82 -4.65 23.70
C TYR A 152 -5.93 -3.97 22.33
N GLY A 153 -7.13 -3.76 21.80
CA GLY A 153 -7.34 -3.02 20.55
C GLY A 153 -6.70 -1.62 20.58
N ASN A 154 -6.87 -0.90 21.69
CA ASN A 154 -6.24 0.41 21.88
C ASN A 154 -4.71 0.34 22.01
N VAL A 155 -4.19 -0.70 22.67
CA VAL A 155 -2.74 -0.93 22.81
C VAL A 155 -2.11 -1.19 21.45
N TYR A 156 -2.73 -2.03 20.62
CA TYR A 156 -2.24 -2.31 19.26
C TYR A 156 -2.37 -1.10 18.35
N ALA A 157 -3.42 -0.32 18.44
CA ALA A 157 -3.57 0.94 17.70
C ALA A 157 -2.44 1.94 18.03
N GLN A 158 -2.15 2.14 19.32
CA GLN A 158 -1.05 3.01 19.74
C GLN A 158 0.31 2.50 19.24
N ARG A 159 0.54 1.18 19.34
CA ARG A 159 1.78 0.57 18.86
C ARG A 159 1.94 0.71 17.34
N TYR A 160 0.85 0.49 16.60
CA TYR A 160 0.80 0.68 15.16
C TYR A 160 1.17 2.11 14.76
N GLU A 161 0.51 3.12 15.35
CA GLU A 161 0.78 4.53 15.06
C GLU A 161 2.22 4.93 15.41
N GLN A 162 2.74 4.46 16.54
CA GLN A 162 4.14 4.70 16.91
C GLN A 162 5.09 4.13 15.85
N MET A 163 4.95 2.86 15.50
CA MET A 163 5.84 2.18 14.53
C MET A 163 5.70 2.78 13.12
N LYS A 164 4.48 3.12 12.70
CA LYS A 164 4.21 3.82 11.43
C LYS A 164 4.91 5.18 11.39
N GLY A 165 4.85 5.96 12.46
CA GLY A 165 5.56 7.23 12.58
C GLY A 165 7.09 7.08 12.51
N GLU A 166 7.65 6.00 13.03
CA GLU A 166 9.08 5.70 12.92
C GLU A 166 9.51 5.37 11.48
N LEU A 167 8.62 4.76 10.67
CA LEU A 167 8.87 4.54 9.24
C LEU A 167 8.98 5.85 8.47
N ASP A 168 8.07 6.80 8.71
CA ASP A 168 8.04 8.10 8.03
C ASP A 168 9.33 8.90 8.32
N ILE A 169 9.81 8.92 9.55
CA ILE A 169 11.07 9.58 9.93
C ILE A 169 12.27 8.96 9.19
N ARG A 170 12.34 7.65 9.03
CA ARG A 170 13.46 6.96 8.35
C ARG A 170 13.58 7.33 6.88
N TYR A 171 12.46 7.67 6.22
CA TYR A 171 12.45 8.06 4.80
C TYR A 171 12.68 9.55 4.59
N ASN A 172 12.38 10.38 5.58
CA ASN A 172 12.63 11.82 5.54
C ASN A 172 14.10 12.20 5.83
N THR A 173 14.90 11.30 6.38
CA THR A 173 16.36 11.46 6.48
C THR A 173 17.07 11.12 5.14
N GLY A 174 16.45 11.54 4.05
CA GLY A 174 16.92 11.30 2.70
C GLY A 174 18.31 11.88 2.45
N SER A 175 19.03 11.26 1.53
CA SER A 175 20.33 11.62 1.01
C SER A 175 20.47 13.13 0.82
N ILE A 176 21.39 13.74 1.56
CA ILE A 176 21.95 15.04 1.19
C ILE A 176 22.83 14.78 -0.03
N GLU A 177 22.30 15.02 -1.22
CA GLU A 177 23.12 15.10 -2.43
C GLU A 177 23.99 16.34 -2.31
N PHE A 178 25.27 16.13 -2.02
CA PHE A 178 26.28 17.15 -2.19
C PHE A 178 26.50 17.34 -3.69
N TRP A 179 25.88 18.33 -4.27
CA TRP A 179 26.32 18.88 -5.54
C TRP A 179 27.64 19.61 -5.26
N GLY A 180 28.75 18.89 -5.45
CA GLY A 180 30.07 19.51 -5.48
C GLY A 180 30.20 20.26 -6.77
N ASP A 181 30.26 21.61 -6.68
CA ASP A 181 30.73 22.46 -7.75
C ASP A 181 32.18 22.07 -8.13
N MET A 182 32.36 21.67 -9.38
CA MET A 182 33.64 21.70 -10.04
C MET A 182 33.58 22.69 -11.21
#